data_9b9045f19ce38f6ffe85365bff7a1f93
#
_entry.id   9b9045f19ce38f6ffe85365bff7a1f93
#
_cell.length_a   1.000
_cell.length_b   1.000
_cell.length_c   1.000
_cell.angle_alpha   90.00
_cell.angle_beta   90.00
_cell.angle_gamma   90.00
#
_symmetry.space_group_name_H-M   'P 1'
#
loop_
_entity.id
_entity.type
_entity.pdbx_description
1 polymer ?
#
loop_
_entity_poly.entity_id
_entity_poly.type
_entity_poly.pdbx_seq_one_letter_code
_entity_poly.pdbx_strand_id
1 'polypeptide(L)'
;LTIKNMHLQKCLTFGVHFTAGFFKQFAFSVGEYLASYVTDYELIGTAANAQLSKKALNVWVGAGRDQAQIVRNLTAKSFTPKTGIAVSVKNVASTSLLSATVAGMGPDVVVRSSPDVFNYAMRSAAYPLSEFKDFESVASRFDNASLITLKYMGKYYGLPETLSFEMMFYRTDILSDLGLEAPKTWDELIKISSVLSNNNMSVGIPSTANTYIMMLMQSGNEIYGDSGMYTLFDTVGAINVFTKFTNFYENYGFPLSYEFQNRFRSGEMPIGVAGYEMYNTLQIAAPEINGLWKMAPLPGTLRENGEINNTALATVAAVMMLSDTKMPQEGWEFIKWWTDSDAQTSFADEIESILGKSSRYNSANCTAFENSSWNTSEKTVIKEQKSSLSAVEPMPGGYYLERNLNNAFRSVVYKGASPTDAMYEYTYKINSEFTKKRKEFGLKTMEDKGE
;
A
#
# COMPACT_ATOMS: atom_id res chain seq x y z
N LEU A 1 -17.06 -9.01 81.12
CA LEU A 1 -17.01 -10.13 80.18
C LEU A 1 -17.81 -9.86 78.87
N THR A 2 -18.58 -8.72 78.81
CA THR A 2 -19.51 -8.50 77.67
C THR A 2 -18.93 -7.63 76.56
N ILE A 3 -17.86 -6.90 76.78
CA ILE A 3 -17.28 -5.97 75.78
C ILE A 3 -16.20 -6.67 74.90
N LYS A 4 -15.51 -7.69 75.42
CA LYS A 4 -14.49 -8.42 74.66
C LYS A 4 -15.10 -9.34 73.57
N ASN A 5 -16.33 -9.85 73.76
CA ASN A 5 -16.98 -10.70 72.78
C ASN A 5 -17.59 -9.93 71.61
N MET A 6 -17.96 -8.66 71.78
CA MET A 6 -18.49 -7.85 70.69
C MET A 6 -17.41 -7.41 69.72
N HIS A 7 -16.14 -7.23 70.14
CA HIS A 7 -15.03 -6.88 69.23
C HIS A 7 -14.54 -8.07 68.40
N LEU A 8 -14.55 -9.28 68.98
CA LEU A 8 -14.16 -10.48 68.23
C LEU A 8 -15.21 -10.88 67.13
N GLN A 9 -16.49 -10.68 67.43
CA GLN A 9 -17.54 -10.96 66.41
C GLN A 9 -17.50 -9.94 65.26
N LYS A 10 -17.24 -8.65 65.52
CA LYS A 10 -17.07 -7.66 64.45
C LYS A 10 -15.82 -7.87 63.62
N CYS A 11 -14.71 -8.31 64.19
CA CYS A 11 -13.51 -8.62 63.45
C CYS A 11 -13.66 -9.85 62.56
N LEU A 12 -14.37 -10.90 63.04
CA LEU A 12 -14.62 -12.09 62.25
C LEU A 12 -15.60 -11.86 61.08
N THR A 13 -16.64 -11.04 61.28
CA THR A 13 -17.59 -10.68 60.22
C THR A 13 -16.95 -9.74 59.16
N PHE A 14 -16.06 -8.82 59.60
CA PHE A 14 -15.33 -7.94 58.68
C PHE A 14 -14.28 -8.73 57.84
N GLY A 15 -13.57 -9.69 58.44
CA GLY A 15 -12.59 -10.54 57.77
C GLY A 15 -13.24 -11.47 56.74
N VAL A 16 -14.40 -12.04 57.03
CA VAL A 16 -15.12 -12.93 56.10
C VAL A 16 -15.73 -12.17 54.91
N HIS A 17 -16.19 -10.92 55.13
CA HIS A 17 -16.66 -10.09 54.02
C HIS A 17 -15.51 -9.58 53.11
N PHE A 18 -14.33 -9.29 53.71
CA PHE A 18 -13.18 -8.84 52.92
C PHE A 18 -12.60 -9.98 52.06
N THR A 19 -12.53 -11.19 52.60
CA THR A 19 -12.07 -12.38 51.84
C THR A 19 -13.06 -12.80 50.79
N ALA A 20 -14.38 -12.76 51.01
CA ALA A 20 -15.39 -13.11 50.03
C ALA A 20 -15.45 -12.09 48.88
N GLY A 21 -15.23 -10.81 49.12
CA GLY A 21 -15.11 -9.76 48.09
C GLY A 21 -13.85 -9.95 47.24
N PHE A 22 -12.72 -10.23 47.89
CA PHE A 22 -11.44 -10.47 47.24
C PHE A 22 -11.49 -11.71 46.32
N PHE A 23 -12.04 -12.83 46.79
CA PHE A 23 -12.19 -14.03 46.00
C PHE A 23 -13.17 -13.85 44.84
N LYS A 24 -14.27 -13.09 45.01
CA LYS A 24 -15.16 -12.75 43.88
C LYS A 24 -14.49 -11.87 42.86
N GLN A 25 -13.76 -10.87 43.29
CA GLN A 25 -13.02 -9.95 42.40
C GLN A 25 -11.88 -10.66 41.68
N PHE A 26 -11.17 -11.55 42.38
CA PHE A 26 -10.13 -12.40 41.79
C PHE A 26 -10.72 -13.41 40.80
N ALA A 27 -11.82 -14.09 41.17
CA ALA A 27 -12.52 -15.00 40.25
C ALA A 27 -13.07 -14.28 39.01
N PHE A 28 -13.57 -13.06 39.17
CA PHE A 28 -14.01 -12.22 38.07
C PHE A 28 -12.83 -11.82 37.17
N SER A 29 -11.72 -11.33 37.73
CA SER A 29 -10.51 -10.98 36.96
C SER A 29 -9.87 -12.19 36.25
N VAL A 30 -9.86 -13.36 36.90
CA VAL A 30 -9.42 -14.60 36.27
C VAL A 30 -10.41 -15.04 35.18
N GLY A 31 -11.71 -14.85 35.41
CA GLY A 31 -12.75 -15.11 34.40
C GLY A 31 -12.63 -14.20 33.20
N GLU A 32 -12.40 -12.90 33.39
CA GLU A 32 -12.15 -11.96 32.28
C GLU A 32 -10.84 -12.29 31.55
N TYR A 33 -9.78 -12.63 32.28
CA TYR A 33 -8.50 -13.03 31.70
C TYR A 33 -8.64 -14.30 30.87
N LEU A 34 -9.33 -15.32 31.37
CA LEU A 34 -9.63 -16.55 30.62
C LEU A 34 -10.59 -16.31 29.47
N ALA A 35 -11.59 -15.44 29.63
CA ALA A 35 -12.50 -15.05 28.56
C ALA A 35 -11.77 -14.31 27.43
N SER A 36 -10.78 -13.48 27.76
CA SER A 36 -9.94 -12.80 26.76
C SER A 36 -9.08 -13.77 25.93
N TYR A 37 -8.73 -14.92 26.49
CA TYR A 37 -8.01 -15.99 25.76
C TYR A 37 -8.94 -16.86 24.93
N VAL A 38 -10.22 -16.98 25.30
CA VAL A 38 -11.21 -17.85 24.63
C VAL A 38 -12.07 -17.08 23.64
N THR A 39 -12.27 -15.78 23.88
CA THR A 39 -13.05 -14.93 22.99
C THR A 39 -12.16 -14.38 21.89
N ASP A 40 -12.30 -14.91 20.69
CA ASP A 40 -11.64 -14.39 19.48
C ASP A 40 -12.30 -13.06 19.08
N TYR A 41 -11.81 -11.94 19.62
CA TYR A 41 -12.31 -10.59 19.32
C TYR A 41 -12.01 -10.16 17.86
N GLU A 42 -11.13 -10.87 17.17
CA GLU A 42 -10.78 -10.63 15.76
C GLU A 42 -11.78 -11.33 14.82
N LEU A 43 -12.59 -12.27 15.34
CA LEU A 43 -13.58 -12.99 14.56
C LEU A 43 -14.76 -12.09 14.25
N ILE A 44 -14.95 -11.77 12.98
CA ILE A 44 -16.12 -11.02 12.49
C ILE A 44 -17.34 -11.96 12.33
N GLY A 45 -17.13 -13.25 12.50
CA GLY A 45 -18.12 -14.32 12.42
C GLY A 45 -18.00 -15.12 11.13
N THR A 46 -18.74 -16.23 11.09
CA THR A 46 -18.86 -17.09 9.90
C THR A 46 -20.08 -16.70 9.08
N ALA A 47 -20.02 -16.85 7.76
CA ALA A 47 -21.20 -16.69 6.91
C ALA A 47 -22.30 -17.69 7.34
N ALA A 48 -23.56 -17.25 7.28
CA ALA A 48 -24.70 -18.05 7.70
C ALA A 48 -24.67 -19.44 7.06
N ASN A 49 -24.80 -20.50 7.86
CA ASN A 49 -24.70 -21.92 7.55
C ASN A 49 -23.30 -22.57 7.72
N ALA A 50 -22.24 -21.84 8.04
CA ALA A 50 -20.94 -22.43 8.33
C ALA A 50 -20.91 -23.25 9.64
N GLN A 51 -21.90 -23.10 10.52
CA GLN A 51 -22.04 -23.91 11.73
C GLN A 51 -22.28 -25.41 11.45
N LEU A 52 -22.65 -25.76 10.22
CA LEU A 52 -22.90 -27.14 9.81
C LEU A 52 -21.72 -27.82 9.13
N SER A 53 -20.67 -27.07 8.76
CA SER A 53 -19.49 -27.61 8.11
C SER A 53 -18.29 -27.53 9.08
N LYS A 54 -17.71 -28.67 9.37
CA LYS A 54 -16.47 -28.78 10.18
C LYS A 54 -15.25 -28.13 9.49
N LYS A 55 -15.41 -27.52 8.32
CA LYS A 55 -14.33 -27.02 7.48
C LYS A 55 -14.78 -25.74 6.77
N ALA A 56 -14.42 -24.60 7.33
CA ALA A 56 -14.62 -23.29 6.71
C ALA A 56 -13.27 -22.74 6.22
N LEU A 57 -13.28 -22.10 5.04
CA LEU A 57 -12.12 -21.37 4.52
C LEU A 57 -11.83 -20.20 5.47
N ASN A 58 -10.60 -20.12 5.98
CA ASN A 58 -10.17 -19.08 6.92
C ASN A 58 -9.59 -17.90 6.14
N VAL A 59 -10.28 -16.76 6.18
CA VAL A 59 -9.90 -15.55 5.45
C VAL A 59 -9.56 -14.45 6.43
N TRP A 60 -8.34 -13.90 6.35
CA TRP A 60 -7.93 -12.74 7.13
C TRP A 60 -7.98 -11.47 6.29
N VAL A 61 -8.53 -10.41 6.88
CA VAL A 61 -8.64 -9.09 6.25
C VAL A 61 -7.75 -8.12 7.00
N GLY A 62 -6.70 -7.63 6.34
CA GLY A 62 -5.74 -6.67 6.87
C GLY A 62 -6.20 -5.21 6.72
N ALA A 63 -7.47 -4.92 7.06
CA ALA A 63 -8.10 -3.61 6.86
C ALA A 63 -8.88 -3.18 8.12
N GLY A 64 -9.62 -2.07 8.05
CA GLY A 64 -10.50 -1.64 9.13
C GLY A 64 -11.62 -2.65 9.42
N ARG A 65 -12.15 -2.63 10.64
CA ARG A 65 -13.22 -3.55 11.07
C ARG A 65 -14.47 -3.46 10.19
N ASP A 66 -14.87 -2.24 9.80
CA ASP A 66 -16.03 -2.03 8.92
C ASP A 66 -15.81 -2.70 7.56
N GLN A 67 -14.62 -2.58 7.00
CA GLN A 67 -14.25 -3.20 5.73
C GLN A 67 -14.31 -4.74 5.83
N ALA A 68 -13.78 -5.32 6.90
CA ALA A 68 -13.84 -6.76 7.12
C ALA A 68 -15.29 -7.24 7.33
N GLN A 69 -16.16 -6.42 7.95
CA GLN A 69 -17.57 -6.73 8.07
C GLN A 69 -18.28 -6.73 6.71
N ILE A 70 -17.94 -5.81 5.81
CA ILE A 70 -18.45 -5.77 4.43
C ILE A 70 -18.02 -7.04 3.68
N VAL A 71 -16.73 -7.42 3.74
CA VAL A 71 -16.23 -8.68 3.14
C VAL A 71 -17.07 -9.87 3.61
N ARG A 72 -17.30 -9.98 4.91
CA ARG A 72 -18.13 -11.05 5.48
C ARG A 72 -19.57 -11.04 4.93
N ASN A 73 -20.20 -9.87 4.88
CA ASN A 73 -21.58 -9.72 4.40
C ASN A 73 -21.70 -10.11 2.92
N LEU A 74 -20.76 -9.63 2.08
CA LEU A 74 -20.73 -9.98 0.67
C LEU A 74 -20.47 -11.47 0.44
N THR A 75 -19.58 -12.08 1.25
CA THR A 75 -19.33 -13.52 1.23
C THR A 75 -20.61 -14.30 1.51
N ALA A 76 -21.34 -13.93 2.55
CA ALA A 76 -22.62 -14.57 2.91
C ALA A 76 -23.72 -14.37 1.86
N LYS A 77 -23.74 -13.20 1.20
CA LYS A 77 -24.76 -12.81 0.23
C LYS A 77 -24.54 -13.39 -1.16
N SER A 78 -23.30 -13.47 -1.63
CA SER A 78 -23.01 -13.76 -3.05
C SER A 78 -22.02 -14.90 -3.30
N PHE A 79 -21.10 -15.20 -2.39
CA PHE A 79 -20.12 -16.28 -2.56
C PHE A 79 -20.62 -17.63 -2.05
N THR A 80 -20.91 -17.72 -0.76
CA THR A 80 -21.34 -18.99 -0.11
C THR A 80 -22.59 -19.59 -0.76
N PRO A 81 -23.65 -18.83 -1.12
CA PRO A 81 -24.82 -19.41 -1.77
C PRO A 81 -24.54 -19.99 -3.17
N LYS A 82 -23.57 -19.44 -3.89
CA LYS A 82 -23.22 -19.89 -5.25
C LYS A 82 -22.27 -21.07 -5.25
N THR A 83 -21.35 -21.14 -4.29
CA THR A 83 -20.26 -22.13 -4.28
C THR A 83 -20.46 -23.25 -3.26
N GLY A 84 -21.28 -23.04 -2.25
CA GLY A 84 -21.40 -23.95 -1.10
C GLY A 84 -20.21 -23.89 -0.13
N ILE A 85 -19.21 -23.05 -0.40
CA ILE A 85 -18.00 -22.94 0.43
C ILE A 85 -18.31 -22.03 1.63
N ALA A 86 -18.16 -22.60 2.83
CA ALA A 86 -18.26 -21.84 4.08
C ALA A 86 -16.98 -21.02 4.31
N VAL A 87 -17.12 -19.76 4.75
CA VAL A 87 -15.98 -18.84 4.97
C VAL A 87 -16.04 -18.26 6.38
N SER A 88 -14.91 -18.28 7.06
CA SER A 88 -14.68 -17.61 8.35
C SER A 88 -13.81 -16.39 8.11
N VAL A 89 -14.35 -15.18 8.34
CA VAL A 89 -13.64 -13.92 8.13
C VAL A 89 -13.15 -13.38 9.46
N LYS A 90 -11.84 -13.10 9.56
CA LYS A 90 -11.21 -12.45 10.71
C LYS A 90 -10.60 -11.11 10.31
N ASN A 91 -10.73 -10.11 11.17
CA ASN A 91 -10.00 -8.85 11.04
C ASN A 91 -8.69 -8.95 11.83
N VAL A 92 -7.58 -9.02 11.15
CA VAL A 92 -6.25 -9.22 11.76
C VAL A 92 -5.27 -8.19 11.22
N ALA A 93 -4.53 -7.53 12.11
CA ALA A 93 -3.50 -6.60 11.71
C ALA A 93 -2.41 -7.31 10.87
N SER A 94 -1.98 -6.68 9.78
CA SER A 94 -0.97 -7.25 8.85
C SER A 94 0.33 -7.65 9.56
N THR A 95 0.69 -6.95 10.65
CA THR A 95 1.87 -7.25 11.48
C THR A 95 1.82 -8.61 12.16
N SER A 96 0.63 -9.15 12.42
CA SER A 96 0.44 -10.45 13.07
C SER A 96 0.53 -11.63 12.09
N LEU A 97 0.45 -11.38 10.78
CA LEU A 97 0.40 -12.43 9.77
C LEU A 97 1.67 -13.29 9.76
N LEU A 98 2.85 -12.64 9.82
CA LEU A 98 4.12 -13.36 9.77
C LEU A 98 4.28 -14.33 10.97
N SER A 99 4.01 -13.86 12.18
CA SER A 99 4.11 -14.68 13.39
C SER A 99 3.12 -15.85 13.39
N ALA A 100 1.90 -15.61 12.92
CA ALA A 100 0.87 -16.64 12.80
C ALA A 100 1.25 -17.69 11.73
N THR A 101 1.78 -17.26 10.59
CA THR A 101 2.25 -18.16 9.53
C THR A 101 3.38 -19.07 10.04
N VAL A 102 4.38 -18.50 10.72
CA VAL A 102 5.49 -19.28 11.32
C VAL A 102 4.99 -20.26 12.38
N ALA A 103 3.95 -19.91 13.13
CA ALA A 103 3.34 -20.79 14.12
C ALA A 103 2.39 -21.85 13.52
N GLY A 104 2.18 -21.89 12.20
CA GLY A 104 1.23 -22.79 11.54
C GLY A 104 -0.24 -22.48 11.84
N MET A 105 -0.52 -21.25 12.28
CA MET A 105 -1.88 -20.74 12.61
C MET A 105 -2.35 -19.67 11.63
N GLY A 106 -1.68 -19.53 10.49
CA GLY A 106 -2.05 -18.58 9.45
C GLY A 106 -3.40 -18.90 8.80
N PRO A 107 -3.98 -17.95 8.05
CA PRO A 107 -5.21 -18.16 7.29
C PRO A 107 -4.94 -18.99 6.02
N ASP A 108 -6.03 -19.40 5.34
CA ASP A 108 -5.95 -19.92 3.98
C ASP A 108 -5.71 -18.78 2.98
N VAL A 109 -6.46 -17.68 3.12
CA VAL A 109 -6.41 -16.51 2.23
C VAL A 109 -6.25 -15.22 3.03
N VAL A 110 -5.44 -14.30 2.52
CA VAL A 110 -5.22 -12.95 3.07
C VAL A 110 -5.73 -11.92 2.07
N VAL A 111 -6.66 -11.08 2.51
CA VAL A 111 -7.21 -9.95 1.75
C VAL A 111 -6.53 -8.66 2.23
N ARG A 112 -6.17 -7.79 1.29
CA ARG A 112 -5.44 -6.52 1.53
C ARG A 112 -4.08 -6.73 2.17
N SER A 113 -3.37 -7.74 1.70
CA SER A 113 -1.96 -7.92 2.00
C SER A 113 -1.15 -6.82 1.30
N SER A 114 -0.60 -5.91 2.05
CA SER A 114 0.32 -4.89 1.54
C SER A 114 1.73 -5.49 1.48
N PRO A 115 2.60 -4.95 0.72
CA PRO A 115 3.76 -5.32 -0.10
C PRO A 115 4.52 -6.62 0.22
N ASP A 116 4.01 -7.49 1.07
CA ASP A 116 4.75 -8.66 1.56
C ASP A 116 4.62 -9.91 0.69
N VAL A 117 3.75 -9.90 -0.35
CA VAL A 117 3.53 -11.08 -1.23
C VAL A 117 4.86 -11.67 -1.73
N PHE A 118 5.78 -10.81 -2.19
CA PHE A 118 7.09 -11.23 -2.63
C PHE A 118 7.91 -11.92 -1.53
N ASN A 119 7.90 -11.38 -0.31
CA ASN A 119 8.62 -11.96 0.82
C ASN A 119 8.06 -13.32 1.24
N TYR A 120 6.74 -13.50 1.14
CA TYR A 120 6.10 -14.80 1.38
C TYR A 120 6.43 -15.79 0.26
N ALA A 121 6.39 -15.36 -1.00
CA ALA A 121 6.77 -16.18 -2.15
C ALA A 121 8.21 -16.68 -2.07
N MET A 122 9.15 -15.78 -1.77
CA MET A 122 10.56 -16.07 -1.65
C MET A 122 10.88 -17.10 -0.54
N ARG A 123 10.05 -17.14 0.51
CA ARG A 123 10.14 -18.10 1.61
C ARG A 123 9.26 -19.34 1.42
N SER A 124 8.65 -19.51 0.24
CA SER A 124 7.72 -20.60 -0.06
C SER A 124 6.49 -20.64 0.87
N ALA A 125 6.13 -19.49 1.46
CA ALA A 125 4.99 -19.36 2.35
C ALA A 125 3.72 -18.89 1.63
N ALA A 126 3.82 -18.42 0.38
CA ALA A 126 2.67 -18.10 -0.48
C ALA A 126 2.45 -19.22 -1.51
N TYR A 127 1.20 -19.47 -1.84
CA TYR A 127 0.80 -20.42 -2.88
C TYR A 127 0.91 -19.76 -4.26
N PRO A 128 1.53 -20.41 -5.28
CA PRO A 128 1.64 -19.85 -6.61
C PRO A 128 0.29 -19.92 -7.36
N LEU A 129 -0.41 -18.79 -7.43
CA LEU A 129 -1.74 -18.71 -8.04
C LEU A 129 -1.71 -19.01 -9.54
N SER A 130 -0.58 -18.75 -10.21
CA SER A 130 -0.40 -19.07 -11.64
C SER A 130 -0.37 -20.58 -11.98
N GLU A 131 -0.44 -21.47 -10.98
CA GLU A 131 -0.61 -22.91 -11.20
C GLU A 131 -2.08 -23.30 -11.46
N PHE A 132 -3.05 -22.43 -11.18
CA PHE A 132 -4.44 -22.67 -11.54
C PHE A 132 -4.67 -22.45 -13.03
N LYS A 133 -5.42 -23.36 -13.66
CA LYS A 133 -5.60 -23.39 -15.12
C LYS A 133 -6.24 -22.14 -15.73
N ASP A 134 -7.08 -21.46 -14.96
CA ASP A 134 -7.83 -20.27 -15.36
C ASP A 134 -7.18 -18.95 -14.87
N PHE A 135 -5.95 -19.02 -14.35
CA PHE A 135 -5.24 -17.87 -13.79
C PHE A 135 -5.13 -16.71 -14.80
N GLU A 136 -4.70 -16.96 -16.03
CA GLU A 136 -4.50 -15.93 -17.05
C GLU A 136 -5.82 -15.18 -17.37
N SER A 137 -6.93 -15.90 -17.40
CA SER A 137 -8.26 -15.30 -17.57
C SER A 137 -8.65 -14.38 -16.42
N VAL A 138 -8.23 -14.72 -15.19
CA VAL A 138 -8.48 -13.89 -14.01
C VAL A 138 -7.51 -12.71 -13.96
N ALA A 139 -6.23 -12.93 -14.29
CA ALA A 139 -5.20 -11.89 -14.32
C ALA A 139 -5.49 -10.80 -15.36
N SER A 140 -6.17 -11.14 -16.48
CA SER A 140 -6.56 -10.17 -17.51
C SER A 140 -7.56 -9.09 -17.05
N ARG A 141 -8.10 -9.20 -15.84
CA ARG A 141 -8.94 -8.17 -15.20
C ARG A 141 -8.16 -6.93 -14.78
N PHE A 142 -6.83 -6.98 -14.75
CA PHE A 142 -5.94 -6.00 -14.15
C PHE A 142 -4.95 -5.43 -15.17
N ASP A 143 -4.47 -4.20 -14.89
CA ASP A 143 -3.36 -3.62 -15.64
C ASP A 143 -2.06 -4.39 -15.36
N ASN A 144 -1.24 -4.60 -16.38
CA ASN A 144 0.04 -5.32 -16.24
C ASN A 144 0.95 -4.73 -15.15
N ALA A 145 0.98 -3.41 -15.02
CA ALA A 145 1.80 -2.73 -14.01
C ALA A 145 1.44 -3.16 -12.58
N SER A 146 0.16 -3.46 -12.31
CA SER A 146 -0.30 -3.90 -10.99
C SER A 146 0.10 -5.34 -10.64
N LEU A 147 0.50 -6.14 -11.63
CA LEU A 147 0.93 -7.53 -11.45
C LEU A 147 2.44 -7.67 -11.22
N ILE A 148 3.25 -6.67 -11.59
CA ILE A 148 4.73 -6.73 -11.53
C ILE A 148 5.22 -7.09 -10.14
N THR A 149 4.68 -6.44 -9.10
CA THR A 149 5.13 -6.62 -7.71
C THR A 149 4.70 -7.94 -7.08
N LEU A 150 3.83 -8.70 -7.75
CA LEU A 150 3.23 -9.94 -7.24
C LEU A 150 3.88 -11.20 -7.86
N LYS A 151 4.95 -11.00 -8.64
CA LYS A 151 5.65 -12.06 -9.37
C LYS A 151 6.98 -12.40 -8.71
N TYR A 152 7.30 -13.69 -8.66
CA TYR A 152 8.61 -14.21 -8.25
C TYR A 152 8.96 -15.46 -9.05
N MET A 153 10.17 -15.52 -9.62
CA MET A 153 10.67 -16.63 -10.43
C MET A 153 9.67 -17.12 -11.52
N GLY A 154 9.05 -16.17 -12.22
CA GLY A 154 8.10 -16.45 -13.29
C GLY A 154 6.69 -16.85 -12.86
N LYS A 155 6.41 -17.00 -11.55
CA LYS A 155 5.09 -17.34 -11.01
C LYS A 155 4.47 -16.15 -10.28
N TYR A 156 3.13 -16.09 -10.28
CA TYR A 156 2.36 -15.08 -9.55
C TYR A 156 1.82 -15.65 -8.24
N TYR A 157 1.96 -14.89 -7.15
CA TYR A 157 1.63 -15.32 -5.79
C TYR A 157 0.50 -14.49 -5.16
N GLY A 158 -0.04 -13.55 -5.90
CA GLY A 158 -1.17 -12.73 -5.51
C GLY A 158 -1.89 -12.15 -6.71
N LEU A 159 -3.07 -11.59 -6.47
CA LEU A 159 -3.79 -10.76 -7.44
C LEU A 159 -4.02 -9.37 -6.84
N PRO A 160 -3.96 -8.30 -7.66
CA PRO A 160 -4.17 -6.95 -7.19
C PRO A 160 -5.60 -6.78 -6.66
N GLU A 161 -5.75 -6.09 -5.56
CA GLU A 161 -7.04 -5.69 -4.99
C GLU A 161 -7.28 -4.21 -5.14
N THR A 162 -6.28 -3.39 -4.72
CA THR A 162 -6.29 -1.96 -4.94
C THR A 162 -5.12 -1.53 -5.78
N LEU A 163 -5.32 -0.44 -6.52
CA LEU A 163 -4.27 0.21 -7.30
C LEU A 163 -4.28 1.70 -6.97
N SER A 164 -3.14 2.22 -6.51
CA SER A 164 -2.89 3.63 -6.29
C SER A 164 -1.64 4.07 -7.04
N PHE A 165 -1.57 5.35 -7.40
CA PHE A 165 -0.43 5.99 -8.05
C PHE A 165 -0.53 7.50 -7.88
N GLU A 166 0.60 8.19 -8.04
CA GLU A 166 0.66 9.63 -7.93
C GLU A 166 0.16 10.32 -9.20
N MET A 167 -0.47 11.49 -9.01
CA MET A 167 -0.88 12.41 -10.06
C MET A 167 -0.53 13.85 -9.66
N MET A 168 -0.49 14.76 -10.62
CA MET A 168 -0.34 16.18 -10.37
C MET A 168 -1.71 16.82 -10.09
N PHE A 169 -1.76 17.67 -9.07
CA PHE A 169 -2.88 18.56 -8.75
C PHE A 169 -2.44 19.99 -8.95
N TYR A 170 -3.30 20.83 -9.55
CA TYR A 170 -2.97 22.23 -9.78
C TYR A 170 -4.18 23.15 -9.69
N ARG A 171 -3.98 24.35 -9.17
CA ARG A 171 -4.97 25.42 -9.04
C ARG A 171 -5.10 26.17 -10.37
N THR A 172 -6.22 25.98 -11.04
CA THR A 172 -6.50 26.60 -12.35
C THR A 172 -6.67 28.10 -12.25
N ASP A 173 -7.28 28.60 -11.19
CA ASP A 173 -7.47 30.02 -10.91
C ASP A 173 -6.11 30.72 -10.71
N ILE A 174 -5.27 30.19 -9.81
CA ILE A 174 -3.97 30.81 -9.50
C ILE A 174 -3.03 30.80 -10.72
N LEU A 175 -2.94 29.66 -11.43
CA LEU A 175 -2.09 29.57 -12.60
C LEU A 175 -2.57 30.56 -13.68
N SER A 176 -3.89 30.68 -13.91
CA SER A 176 -4.46 31.64 -14.85
C SER A 176 -4.15 33.08 -14.48
N ASP A 177 -4.28 33.44 -13.21
CA ASP A 177 -3.96 34.78 -12.71
C ASP A 177 -2.50 35.18 -12.89
N LEU A 178 -1.61 34.20 -12.83
CA LEU A 178 -0.17 34.34 -13.07
C LEU A 178 0.24 34.20 -14.55
N GLY A 179 -0.73 33.93 -15.45
CA GLY A 179 -0.43 33.68 -16.86
C GLY A 179 0.34 32.40 -17.13
N LEU A 180 0.18 31.38 -16.27
CA LEU A 180 0.86 30.11 -16.34
C LEU A 180 -0.07 29.00 -16.82
N GLU A 181 0.51 28.00 -17.48
CA GLU A 181 -0.15 26.74 -17.81
C GLU A 181 0.33 25.60 -16.91
N ALA A 182 -0.47 24.52 -16.82
CA ALA A 182 -0.07 23.34 -16.09
C ALA A 182 1.14 22.67 -16.75
N PRO A 183 2.24 22.40 -16.01
CA PRO A 183 3.46 21.85 -16.58
C PRO A 183 3.27 20.41 -17.02
N LYS A 184 3.80 20.05 -18.18
CA LYS A 184 3.82 18.68 -18.71
C LYS A 184 5.13 17.97 -18.43
N THR A 185 6.20 18.73 -18.17
CA THR A 185 7.53 18.20 -17.90
C THR A 185 8.12 18.77 -16.61
N TRP A 186 9.09 18.05 -16.03
CA TRP A 186 9.84 18.55 -14.87
C TRP A 186 10.56 19.85 -15.14
N ASP A 187 11.03 20.08 -16.39
CA ASP A 187 11.72 21.31 -16.75
C ASP A 187 10.76 22.51 -16.85
N GLU A 188 9.53 22.28 -17.32
CA GLU A 188 8.47 23.28 -17.25
C GLU A 188 8.07 23.60 -15.81
N LEU A 189 7.95 22.56 -14.95
CA LEU A 189 7.67 22.74 -13.53
C LEU A 189 8.75 23.57 -12.82
N ILE A 190 10.02 23.35 -13.12
CA ILE A 190 11.13 24.16 -12.61
C ILE A 190 11.01 25.62 -13.06
N LYS A 191 10.67 25.86 -14.33
CA LYS A 191 10.48 27.24 -14.83
C LYS A 191 9.32 27.93 -14.10
N ILE A 192 8.20 27.24 -13.93
CA ILE A 192 7.02 27.76 -13.22
C ILE A 192 7.33 28.04 -11.75
N SER A 193 8.13 27.18 -11.11
CA SER A 193 8.45 27.30 -9.69
C SER A 193 9.11 28.64 -9.33
N SER A 194 9.89 29.22 -10.23
CA SER A 194 10.52 30.55 -10.02
C SER A 194 9.47 31.67 -9.97
N VAL A 195 8.43 31.60 -10.82
CA VAL A 195 7.32 32.56 -10.79
C VAL A 195 6.49 32.40 -9.52
N LEU A 196 6.22 31.15 -9.12
CA LEU A 196 5.50 30.85 -7.88
C LEU A 196 6.27 31.37 -6.65
N SER A 197 7.56 31.13 -6.58
CA SER A 197 8.44 31.58 -5.49
C SER A 197 8.43 33.11 -5.35
N ASN A 198 8.43 33.86 -6.46
CA ASN A 198 8.33 35.31 -6.45
C ASN A 198 6.98 35.83 -5.92
N ASN A 199 5.97 34.97 -5.89
CA ASN A 199 4.65 35.24 -5.32
C ASN A 199 4.43 34.59 -3.94
N ASN A 200 5.50 34.19 -3.24
CA ASN A 200 5.46 33.48 -1.94
C ASN A 200 4.70 32.15 -2.00
N MET A 201 4.71 31.49 -3.13
CA MET A 201 4.11 30.17 -3.35
C MET A 201 5.19 29.12 -3.56
N SER A 202 4.84 27.87 -3.39
CA SER A 202 5.76 26.72 -3.52
C SER A 202 5.16 25.60 -4.35
N VAL A 203 5.99 24.66 -4.76
CA VAL A 203 5.60 23.41 -5.43
C VAL A 203 5.74 22.24 -4.46
N GLY A 204 4.74 21.37 -4.40
CA GLY A 204 4.73 20.19 -3.52
C GLY A 204 5.14 18.93 -4.26
N ILE A 205 6.40 18.53 -4.15
CA ILE A 205 6.90 17.25 -4.67
C ILE A 205 7.37 16.40 -3.49
N PRO A 206 6.93 15.12 -3.37
CA PRO A 206 7.39 14.25 -2.29
C PRO A 206 8.90 14.00 -2.34
N SER A 207 9.60 14.23 -1.22
CA SER A 207 11.04 14.00 -1.09
C SER A 207 11.36 12.53 -0.76
N THR A 208 10.88 11.60 -1.59
CA THR A 208 10.96 10.15 -1.36
C THR A 208 11.81 9.43 -2.40
N ALA A 209 12.31 8.25 -2.03
CA ALA A 209 12.99 7.36 -2.98
C ALA A 209 12.10 6.99 -4.18
N ASN A 210 10.79 6.87 -3.98
CA ASN A 210 9.85 6.56 -5.06
C ASN A 210 9.78 7.67 -6.11
N THR A 211 9.84 8.95 -5.70
CA THR A 211 9.91 10.08 -6.63
C THR A 211 11.17 10.02 -7.50
N TYR A 212 12.33 9.74 -6.90
CA TYR A 212 13.57 9.53 -7.64
C TYR A 212 13.48 8.35 -8.61
N ILE A 213 13.00 7.19 -8.15
CA ILE A 213 12.84 5.99 -8.97
C ILE A 213 11.89 6.25 -10.14
N MET A 214 10.79 6.93 -9.90
CA MET A 214 9.85 7.34 -10.94
C MET A 214 10.53 8.21 -12.01
N MET A 215 11.28 9.26 -11.61
CA MET A 215 12.03 10.11 -12.53
C MET A 215 13.11 9.33 -13.29
N LEU A 216 13.75 8.35 -12.64
CA LEU A 216 14.73 7.46 -13.26
C LEU A 216 14.09 6.63 -14.38
N MET A 217 12.93 6.02 -14.13
CA MET A 217 12.21 5.26 -15.14
C MET A 217 11.68 6.14 -16.28
N GLN A 218 11.22 7.35 -15.96
CA GLN A 218 10.81 8.34 -16.98
C GLN A 218 11.95 8.72 -17.91
N SER A 219 13.17 8.78 -17.42
CA SER A 219 14.37 9.10 -18.22
C SER A 219 14.87 7.91 -19.06
N GLY A 220 14.24 6.72 -18.92
CA GLY A 220 14.63 5.51 -19.65
C GLY A 220 15.83 4.78 -19.06
N ASN A 221 16.27 5.14 -17.87
CA ASN A 221 17.33 4.40 -17.19
C ASN A 221 16.76 3.15 -16.51
N GLU A 222 17.57 2.09 -16.50
CA GLU A 222 17.25 0.84 -15.82
C GLU A 222 17.57 0.92 -14.33
N ILE A 223 16.79 0.22 -13.51
CA ILE A 223 17.02 0.10 -12.06
C ILE A 223 18.02 -1.00 -11.77
N TYR A 224 17.94 -2.12 -12.50
CA TYR A 224 18.68 -3.33 -12.25
C TYR A 224 19.56 -3.73 -13.44
N GLY A 225 20.70 -4.30 -13.14
CA GLY A 225 21.54 -5.02 -14.08
C GLY A 225 21.42 -6.55 -13.93
N ASP A 226 21.72 -7.27 -15.01
CA ASP A 226 21.83 -8.73 -15.05
C ASP A 226 20.68 -9.48 -14.34
N SER A 227 19.44 -9.23 -14.77
CA SER A 227 18.26 -9.88 -14.21
C SER A 227 18.10 -9.68 -12.69
N GLY A 228 18.42 -8.48 -12.20
CA GLY A 228 18.25 -8.10 -10.81
C GLY A 228 19.35 -8.59 -9.85
N MET A 229 20.54 -8.87 -10.36
CA MET A 229 21.67 -9.23 -9.50
C MET A 229 22.24 -8.05 -8.72
N TYR A 230 22.16 -6.84 -9.30
CA TYR A 230 22.62 -5.58 -8.71
C TYR A 230 21.79 -4.42 -9.26
N THR A 231 21.96 -3.26 -8.66
CA THR A 231 21.29 -2.02 -9.06
C THR A 231 22.24 -1.11 -9.84
N LEU A 232 21.66 -0.26 -10.69
CA LEU A 232 22.38 0.63 -11.61
C LEU A 232 22.32 2.10 -11.17
N PHE A 233 22.16 2.38 -9.88
CA PHE A 233 22.01 3.74 -9.37
C PHE A 233 23.31 4.56 -9.39
N ASP A 234 24.48 3.93 -9.57
CA ASP A 234 25.79 4.57 -9.71
C ASP A 234 26.20 4.84 -11.16
N THR A 235 25.30 4.60 -12.11
CA THR A 235 25.52 4.99 -13.52
C THR A 235 25.39 6.49 -13.71
N VAL A 236 26.05 7.04 -14.73
CA VAL A 236 25.99 8.47 -15.04
C VAL A 236 24.54 8.95 -15.24
N GLY A 237 23.71 8.17 -15.95
CA GLY A 237 22.30 8.49 -16.16
C GLY A 237 21.53 8.59 -14.84
N ALA A 238 21.69 7.60 -13.96
CA ALA A 238 21.03 7.55 -12.67
C ALA A 238 21.48 8.70 -11.74
N ILE A 239 22.78 9.00 -11.71
CA ILE A 239 23.35 10.11 -10.93
C ILE A 239 22.81 11.47 -11.44
N ASN A 240 22.70 11.66 -12.75
CA ASN A 240 22.17 12.89 -13.32
C ASN A 240 20.69 13.11 -12.91
N VAL A 241 19.88 12.05 -12.94
CA VAL A 241 18.49 12.10 -12.48
C VAL A 241 18.42 12.39 -10.98
N PHE A 242 19.29 11.76 -10.19
CA PHE A 242 19.35 11.98 -8.74
C PHE A 242 19.77 13.43 -8.42
N THR A 243 20.71 13.97 -9.15
CA THR A 243 21.12 15.38 -9.04
C THR A 243 19.95 16.31 -9.37
N LYS A 244 19.20 16.04 -10.46
CA LYS A 244 17.99 16.81 -10.79
C LYS A 244 16.94 16.75 -9.67
N PHE A 245 16.74 15.59 -9.08
CA PHE A 245 15.80 15.38 -7.98
C PHE A 245 16.23 16.14 -6.71
N THR A 246 17.49 16.05 -6.28
CA THR A 246 17.97 16.79 -5.10
C THR A 246 17.94 18.29 -5.31
N ASN A 247 18.18 18.78 -6.54
CA ASN A 247 18.11 20.20 -6.89
C ASN A 247 16.71 20.81 -6.67
N PHE A 248 15.64 20.04 -6.69
CA PHE A 248 14.31 20.55 -6.33
C PHE A 248 14.33 21.21 -4.95
N TYR A 249 15.06 20.64 -4.01
CA TYR A 249 15.09 21.07 -2.62
C TYR A 249 16.27 22.01 -2.31
N GLU A 250 17.43 21.77 -2.92
CA GLU A 250 18.63 22.58 -2.68
C GLU A 250 18.62 23.90 -3.45
N ASN A 251 18.20 23.87 -4.71
CA ASN A 251 18.33 25.00 -5.62
C ASN A 251 17.02 25.69 -5.96
N TYR A 252 15.90 24.94 -6.01
CA TYR A 252 14.58 25.49 -6.38
C TYR A 252 13.67 25.73 -5.18
N GLY A 253 14.13 25.43 -3.95
CA GLY A 253 13.43 25.75 -2.72
C GLY A 253 12.13 25.00 -2.48
N PHE A 254 11.96 23.81 -3.07
CA PHE A 254 10.79 22.99 -2.78
C PHE A 254 10.81 22.54 -1.32
N PRO A 255 9.67 22.59 -0.61
CA PRO A 255 9.65 22.26 0.81
C PRO A 255 9.84 20.74 1.02
N LEU A 256 10.70 20.39 1.97
CA LEU A 256 11.01 19.01 2.34
C LEU A 256 9.88 18.32 3.11
N SER A 257 9.05 19.10 3.80
CA SER A 257 7.90 18.62 4.58
C SER A 257 6.77 19.64 4.51
N TYR A 258 5.57 19.17 4.24
CA TYR A 258 4.39 20.01 4.11
C TYR A 258 3.12 19.17 4.25
N GLU A 259 2.04 19.83 4.65
CA GLU A 259 0.68 19.28 4.59
C GLU A 259 0.03 19.75 3.28
N PHE A 260 0.08 18.90 2.25
CA PHE A 260 -0.34 19.24 0.90
C PHE A 260 -1.77 19.78 0.85
N GLN A 261 -2.72 19.07 1.45
CA GLN A 261 -4.13 19.47 1.47
C GLN A 261 -4.33 20.92 1.96
N ASN A 262 -3.70 21.28 3.08
CA ASN A 262 -3.86 22.60 3.69
C ASN A 262 -3.23 23.70 2.84
N ARG A 263 -2.01 23.49 2.35
CA ARG A 263 -1.30 24.48 1.52
C ARG A 263 -1.89 24.61 0.11
N PHE A 264 -2.41 23.52 -0.44
CA PHE A 264 -3.13 23.57 -1.71
C PHE A 264 -4.44 24.34 -1.60
N ARG A 265 -5.16 24.10 -0.50
CA ARG A 265 -6.39 24.81 -0.16
C ARG A 265 -6.17 26.32 -0.01
N SER A 266 -5.13 26.73 0.75
CA SER A 266 -4.81 28.15 0.96
C SER A 266 -4.24 28.85 -0.29
N GLY A 267 -3.78 28.08 -1.30
CA GLY A 267 -3.10 28.61 -2.48
C GLY A 267 -1.58 28.81 -2.30
N GLU A 268 -1.03 28.54 -1.12
CA GLU A 268 0.43 28.59 -0.90
C GLU A 268 1.21 27.55 -1.71
N MET A 269 0.54 26.47 -2.12
CA MET A 269 1.12 25.38 -2.91
C MET A 269 0.18 25.02 -4.07
N PRO A 270 0.11 25.89 -5.11
CA PRO A 270 -0.86 25.75 -6.18
C PRO A 270 -0.58 24.59 -7.15
N ILE A 271 0.59 23.97 -7.06
CA ILE A 271 0.95 22.75 -7.80
C ILE A 271 1.54 21.74 -6.83
N GLY A 272 1.13 20.48 -6.93
CA GLY A 272 1.75 19.39 -6.17
C GLY A 272 1.43 18.00 -6.70
N VAL A 273 2.23 17.04 -6.26
CA VAL A 273 2.10 15.62 -6.57
C VAL A 273 1.60 14.89 -5.33
N ALA A 274 0.54 14.10 -5.51
CA ALA A 274 -0.06 13.28 -4.47
C ALA A 274 -0.75 12.06 -5.10
N GLY A 275 -1.11 11.06 -4.29
CA GLY A 275 -1.94 9.95 -4.74
C GLY A 275 -3.27 10.45 -5.32
N TYR A 276 -3.78 9.81 -6.36
CA TYR A 276 -4.98 10.31 -7.04
C TYR A 276 -6.23 10.31 -6.14
N GLU A 277 -6.23 9.54 -5.07
CA GLU A 277 -7.25 9.57 -4.01
C GLU A 277 -7.33 10.90 -3.25
N MET A 278 -6.30 11.73 -3.30
CA MET A 278 -6.30 13.10 -2.77
C MET A 278 -7.45 13.93 -3.35
N TYR A 279 -7.90 13.60 -4.57
CA TYR A 279 -9.08 14.21 -5.18
C TYR A 279 -10.30 14.13 -4.25
N ASN A 280 -10.58 12.93 -3.71
CA ASN A 280 -11.74 12.72 -2.82
C ASN A 280 -11.60 13.52 -1.52
N THR A 281 -10.38 13.59 -1.00
CA THR A 281 -10.07 14.37 0.21
C THR A 281 -10.29 15.85 -0.01
N LEU A 282 -9.79 16.40 -1.12
CA LEU A 282 -9.95 17.82 -1.46
C LEU A 282 -11.42 18.19 -1.70
N GLN A 283 -12.19 17.33 -2.38
CA GLN A 283 -13.62 17.58 -2.63
C GLN A 283 -14.44 17.76 -1.34
N ILE A 284 -14.04 17.13 -0.26
CA ILE A 284 -14.76 17.13 1.02
C ILE A 284 -14.19 18.17 1.97
N ALA A 285 -12.86 18.22 2.09
CA ALA A 285 -12.19 19.04 3.10
C ALA A 285 -11.93 20.48 2.65
N ALA A 286 -12.05 20.76 1.34
CA ALA A 286 -11.82 22.08 0.76
C ALA A 286 -12.94 22.46 -0.24
N PRO A 287 -14.22 22.44 0.18
CA PRO A 287 -15.35 22.70 -0.73
C PRO A 287 -15.33 24.10 -1.35
N GLU A 288 -14.71 25.08 -0.69
CA GLU A 288 -14.58 26.46 -1.16
C GLU A 288 -13.69 26.62 -2.39
N ILE A 289 -12.83 25.66 -2.69
CA ILE A 289 -12.00 25.64 -3.90
C ILE A 289 -12.51 24.68 -4.97
N ASN A 290 -13.67 24.07 -4.79
CA ASN A 290 -14.25 23.19 -5.79
C ASN A 290 -14.45 23.91 -7.12
N GLY A 291 -13.96 23.29 -8.21
CA GLY A 291 -13.97 23.88 -9.55
C GLY A 291 -12.79 24.83 -9.86
N LEU A 292 -11.98 25.19 -8.87
CA LEU A 292 -10.80 26.05 -9.03
C LEU A 292 -9.50 25.25 -9.20
N TRP A 293 -9.56 23.94 -9.29
CA TRP A 293 -8.40 23.07 -9.45
C TRP A 293 -8.73 21.87 -10.33
N LYS A 294 -7.68 21.24 -10.82
CA LYS A 294 -7.77 20.03 -11.63
C LYS A 294 -6.67 19.04 -11.24
N MET A 295 -6.89 17.80 -11.65
CA MET A 295 -5.94 16.71 -11.64
C MET A 295 -5.40 16.53 -13.06
N ALA A 296 -4.12 16.19 -13.21
CA ALA A 296 -3.48 15.91 -14.48
C ALA A 296 -2.47 14.74 -14.32
N PRO A 297 -2.05 14.10 -15.42
CA PRO A 297 -0.89 13.23 -15.38
C PRO A 297 0.35 13.92 -14.77
N LEU A 298 1.25 13.13 -14.22
CA LEU A 298 2.50 13.62 -13.67
C LEU A 298 3.31 14.38 -14.72
N PRO A 299 4.10 15.40 -14.31
CA PRO A 299 5.14 15.93 -15.16
C PRO A 299 6.07 14.79 -15.59
N GLY A 300 6.38 14.74 -16.87
CA GLY A 300 7.23 13.70 -17.43
C GLY A 300 8.63 14.20 -17.79
N THR A 301 9.44 13.27 -18.28
CA THR A 301 10.73 13.56 -18.87
C THR A 301 10.63 13.53 -20.39
N LEU A 302 11.06 14.60 -21.05
CA LEU A 302 11.14 14.66 -22.51
C LEU A 302 12.27 13.74 -22.98
N ARG A 303 11.93 12.79 -23.82
CA ARG A 303 12.90 11.84 -24.44
C ARG A 303 13.47 12.41 -25.74
N GLU A 304 14.57 11.83 -26.21
CA GLU A 304 15.25 12.23 -27.45
C GLU A 304 14.34 12.13 -28.69
N ASN A 305 13.39 11.22 -28.68
CA ASN A 305 12.39 11.06 -29.75
C ASN A 305 11.28 12.13 -29.74
N GLY A 306 11.29 13.07 -28.79
CA GLY A 306 10.30 14.13 -28.63
C GLY A 306 9.05 13.73 -27.83
N GLU A 307 8.95 12.50 -27.37
CA GLU A 307 7.84 12.02 -26.53
C GLU A 307 8.08 12.36 -25.06
N ILE A 308 7.02 12.74 -24.34
CA ILE A 308 7.05 12.93 -22.90
C ILE A 308 6.70 11.60 -22.22
N ASN A 309 7.65 11.07 -21.47
CA ASN A 309 7.41 9.92 -20.63
C ASN A 309 7.00 10.36 -19.23
N ASN A 310 5.74 10.16 -18.88
CA ASN A 310 5.15 10.49 -17.58
C ASN A 310 4.82 9.24 -16.74
N THR A 311 5.64 8.18 -16.86
CA THR A 311 5.48 6.95 -16.08
C THR A 311 5.29 7.27 -14.60
N ALA A 312 4.25 6.67 -13.97
CA ALA A 312 4.02 6.70 -12.54
C ALA A 312 4.22 5.31 -11.94
N LEU A 313 4.54 5.25 -10.65
CA LEU A 313 4.71 3.98 -9.95
C LEU A 313 3.37 3.47 -9.45
N ALA A 314 3.01 2.25 -9.83
CA ALA A 314 1.86 1.52 -9.31
C ALA A 314 2.16 1.01 -7.90
N THR A 315 1.25 1.30 -6.97
CA THR A 315 1.23 0.74 -5.61
C THR A 315 -0.01 -0.12 -5.46
N VAL A 316 0.15 -1.36 -5.06
CA VAL A 316 -0.97 -2.31 -4.95
C VAL A 316 -1.07 -2.88 -3.54
N ALA A 317 -2.31 -3.06 -3.05
CA ALA A 317 -2.60 -4.09 -2.07
C ALA A 317 -3.12 -5.31 -2.81
N ALA A 318 -2.85 -6.49 -2.29
CA ALA A 318 -3.14 -7.74 -2.99
C ALA A 318 -3.91 -8.72 -2.11
N VAL A 319 -4.58 -9.65 -2.75
CA VAL A 319 -5.06 -10.88 -2.15
C VAL A 319 -4.08 -12.00 -2.45
N MET A 320 -3.73 -12.80 -1.44
CA MET A 320 -2.84 -13.95 -1.59
C MET A 320 -3.36 -15.16 -0.81
N MET A 321 -2.88 -16.34 -1.19
CA MET A 321 -3.15 -17.61 -0.51
C MET A 321 -1.85 -18.11 0.13
N LEU A 322 -1.92 -18.64 1.36
CA LEU A 322 -0.76 -19.23 2.01
C LEU A 322 -0.53 -20.68 1.55
N SER A 323 0.76 -21.09 1.49
CA SER A 323 1.14 -22.41 1.00
C SER A 323 0.66 -23.55 1.90
N ASP A 324 0.46 -23.30 3.20
CA ASP A 324 0.04 -24.29 4.19
C ASP A 324 -1.45 -24.63 4.15
N THR A 325 -2.23 -23.91 3.31
CA THR A 325 -3.67 -24.17 3.17
C THR A 325 -3.97 -25.63 2.82
N LYS A 326 -5.03 -26.14 3.42
CA LYS A 326 -5.57 -27.48 3.08
C LYS A 326 -6.78 -27.38 2.13
N MET A 327 -7.08 -26.16 1.67
CA MET A 327 -8.24 -25.83 0.85
C MET A 327 -7.84 -24.96 -0.37
N PRO A 328 -6.85 -25.39 -1.19
CA PRO A 328 -6.33 -24.53 -2.26
C PRO A 328 -7.37 -24.25 -3.36
N GLN A 329 -8.26 -25.19 -3.66
CA GLN A 329 -9.30 -24.97 -4.66
C GLN A 329 -10.38 -23.99 -4.16
N GLU A 330 -10.82 -24.16 -2.91
CA GLU A 330 -11.78 -23.27 -2.27
C GLU A 330 -11.18 -21.86 -2.08
N GLY A 331 -9.88 -21.78 -1.75
CA GLY A 331 -9.14 -20.52 -1.67
C GLY A 331 -9.07 -19.81 -3.03
N TRP A 332 -8.82 -20.55 -4.09
CA TRP A 332 -8.81 -20.02 -5.46
C TRP A 332 -10.19 -19.53 -5.90
N GLU A 333 -11.24 -20.31 -5.64
CA GLU A 333 -12.62 -19.87 -5.92
C GLU A 333 -12.97 -18.58 -5.17
N PHE A 334 -12.52 -18.44 -3.91
CA PHE A 334 -12.71 -17.21 -3.15
C PHE A 334 -11.93 -16.04 -3.76
N ILE A 335 -10.67 -16.22 -4.14
CA ILE A 335 -9.84 -15.18 -4.76
C ILE A 335 -10.45 -14.74 -6.09
N LYS A 336 -10.90 -15.65 -6.93
CA LYS A 336 -11.61 -15.35 -8.19
C LYS A 336 -12.84 -14.50 -7.96
N TRP A 337 -13.68 -14.91 -7.02
CA TRP A 337 -14.89 -14.17 -6.66
C TRP A 337 -14.56 -12.81 -6.08
N TRP A 338 -13.62 -12.73 -5.14
CA TRP A 338 -13.27 -11.48 -4.49
C TRP A 338 -12.71 -10.43 -5.45
N THR A 339 -11.92 -10.86 -6.41
CA THR A 339 -11.31 -10.00 -7.44
C THR A 339 -12.20 -9.78 -8.67
N ASP A 340 -13.41 -10.31 -8.67
CA ASP A 340 -14.38 -10.09 -9.74
C ASP A 340 -14.99 -8.68 -9.68
N SER A 341 -15.38 -8.15 -10.84
CA SER A 341 -15.95 -6.81 -10.95
C SER A 341 -17.18 -6.60 -10.07
N ASP A 342 -18.07 -7.59 -9.97
CA ASP A 342 -19.31 -7.46 -9.20
C ASP A 342 -19.02 -7.39 -7.70
N ALA A 343 -18.11 -8.22 -7.19
CA ALA A 343 -17.72 -8.21 -5.79
C ALA A 343 -16.99 -6.91 -5.43
N GLN A 344 -16.08 -6.47 -6.30
CA GLN A 344 -15.30 -5.24 -6.10
C GLN A 344 -16.18 -3.98 -6.19
N THR A 345 -17.13 -3.92 -7.12
CA THR A 345 -18.09 -2.82 -7.22
C THR A 345 -19.01 -2.79 -5.99
N SER A 346 -19.56 -3.95 -5.59
CA SER A 346 -20.41 -4.02 -4.39
C SER A 346 -19.66 -3.61 -3.12
N PHE A 347 -18.40 -4.00 -2.99
CA PHE A 347 -17.55 -3.57 -1.87
C PHE A 347 -17.30 -2.06 -1.89
N ALA A 348 -17.01 -1.49 -3.06
CA ALA A 348 -16.80 -0.06 -3.23
C ALA A 348 -18.05 0.75 -2.85
N ASP A 349 -19.23 0.33 -3.29
CA ASP A 349 -20.49 1.00 -3.00
C ASP A 349 -20.84 0.93 -1.51
N GLU A 350 -20.67 -0.24 -0.88
CA GLU A 350 -20.95 -0.39 0.56
C GLU A 350 -19.98 0.46 1.40
N ILE A 351 -18.69 0.49 1.06
CA ILE A 351 -17.71 1.27 1.81
C ILE A 351 -17.95 2.79 1.65
N GLU A 352 -18.25 3.28 0.44
CA GLU A 352 -18.57 4.68 0.20
C GLU A 352 -19.89 5.08 0.89
N SER A 353 -20.86 4.16 0.95
CA SER A 353 -22.13 4.38 1.66
C SER A 353 -21.96 4.53 3.18
N ILE A 354 -21.05 3.75 3.79
CA ILE A 354 -20.84 3.72 5.25
C ILE A 354 -19.87 4.83 5.69
N LEU A 355 -18.75 5.00 4.99
CA LEU A 355 -17.64 5.86 5.41
C LEU A 355 -17.57 7.18 4.61
N GLY A 356 -18.43 7.34 3.60
CA GLY A 356 -18.51 8.54 2.76
C GLY A 356 -17.49 8.55 1.61
N LYS A 357 -17.59 9.61 0.78
CA LYS A 357 -16.78 9.78 -0.45
C LYS A 357 -15.26 9.79 -0.23
N SER A 358 -14.79 10.21 0.95
CA SER A 358 -13.35 10.17 1.26
C SER A 358 -12.77 8.75 1.29
N SER A 359 -13.61 7.77 1.51
CA SER A 359 -13.24 6.35 1.57
C SER A 359 -13.49 5.60 0.26
N ARG A 360 -13.68 6.34 -0.85
CA ARG A 360 -13.87 5.74 -2.17
C ARG A 360 -12.77 4.73 -2.47
N TYR A 361 -13.21 3.54 -2.88
CA TYR A 361 -12.32 2.40 -3.03
C TYR A 361 -11.64 2.40 -4.39
N ASN A 362 -10.32 2.25 -4.37
CA ASN A 362 -9.47 2.25 -5.55
C ASN A 362 -9.27 0.82 -6.07
N SER A 363 -10.32 0.19 -6.59
CA SER A 363 -10.21 -1.17 -7.13
C SER A 363 -9.18 -1.26 -8.24
N ALA A 364 -8.33 -2.29 -8.17
CA ALA A 364 -7.40 -2.63 -9.25
C ALA A 364 -8.10 -3.29 -10.45
N ASN A 365 -9.30 -3.86 -10.25
CA ASN A 365 -10.09 -4.44 -11.34
C ASN A 365 -10.55 -3.34 -12.30
N CYS A 366 -10.14 -3.44 -13.57
CA CYS A 366 -10.42 -2.42 -14.59
C CYS A 366 -11.92 -2.18 -14.79
N THR A 367 -12.74 -3.23 -14.80
CA THR A 367 -14.19 -3.12 -14.96
C THR A 367 -14.85 -2.50 -13.72
N ALA A 368 -14.42 -2.89 -12.51
CA ALA A 368 -14.92 -2.28 -11.28
C ALA A 368 -14.54 -0.79 -11.18
N PHE A 369 -13.36 -0.40 -11.67
CA PHE A 369 -12.98 1.01 -11.77
C PHE A 369 -13.91 1.78 -12.72
N GLU A 370 -14.26 1.20 -13.89
CA GLU A 370 -15.23 1.83 -14.81
C GLU A 370 -16.62 1.99 -14.17
N ASN A 371 -17.05 1.05 -13.35
CA ASN A 371 -18.33 1.09 -12.65
C ASN A 371 -18.33 2.01 -11.43
N SER A 372 -17.16 2.50 -10.99
CA SER A 372 -17.03 3.33 -9.79
C SER A 372 -17.71 4.69 -9.93
N SER A 373 -17.94 5.37 -8.80
CA SER A 373 -18.64 6.67 -8.70
C SER A 373 -17.80 7.89 -9.12
N TRP A 374 -16.64 7.71 -9.76
CA TRP A 374 -15.87 8.80 -10.36
C TRP A 374 -16.62 9.44 -11.53
N ASN A 375 -16.54 10.76 -11.68
CA ASN A 375 -17.08 11.44 -12.86
C ASN A 375 -16.33 11.06 -14.14
N THR A 376 -16.96 11.24 -15.29
CA THR A 376 -16.35 10.88 -16.58
C THR A 376 -15.06 11.65 -16.87
N SER A 377 -14.99 12.95 -16.51
CA SER A 377 -13.79 13.77 -16.68
C SER A 377 -12.61 13.26 -15.85
N GLU A 378 -12.83 12.95 -14.58
CA GLU A 378 -11.80 12.41 -13.71
C GLU A 378 -11.36 11.03 -14.14
N LYS A 379 -12.30 10.15 -14.50
CA LYS A 379 -11.96 8.83 -15.07
C LYS A 379 -11.06 8.94 -16.28
N THR A 380 -11.32 9.88 -17.18
CA THR A 380 -10.51 10.09 -18.38
C THR A 380 -9.06 10.43 -18.01
N VAL A 381 -8.85 11.38 -17.10
CA VAL A 381 -7.52 11.82 -16.67
C VAL A 381 -6.80 10.70 -15.88
N ILE A 382 -7.51 9.99 -15.00
CA ILE A 382 -6.96 8.84 -14.26
C ILE A 382 -6.53 7.75 -15.25
N LYS A 383 -7.33 7.44 -16.27
CA LYS A 383 -6.99 6.44 -17.30
C LYS A 383 -5.80 6.85 -18.16
N GLU A 384 -5.65 8.14 -18.44
CA GLU A 384 -4.48 8.66 -19.12
C GLU A 384 -3.21 8.33 -18.35
N GLN A 385 -3.14 8.62 -17.04
CA GLN A 385 -2.00 8.24 -16.20
C GLN A 385 -1.86 6.72 -16.06
N LYS A 386 -2.97 5.97 -15.93
CA LYS A 386 -2.94 4.50 -15.87
C LYS A 386 -2.26 3.87 -17.07
N SER A 387 -2.37 4.45 -18.26
CA SER A 387 -1.75 3.91 -19.48
C SER A 387 -0.22 3.94 -19.46
N SER A 388 0.37 4.73 -18.58
CA SER A 388 1.83 4.89 -18.39
C SER A 388 2.31 4.39 -17.02
N LEU A 389 1.55 3.51 -16.35
CA LEU A 389 1.98 2.93 -15.09
C LEU A 389 3.10 1.90 -15.29
N SER A 390 3.98 1.85 -14.32
CA SER A 390 4.97 0.79 -14.14
C SER A 390 5.16 0.49 -12.66
N ALA A 391 5.98 -0.48 -12.33
CA ALA A 391 6.33 -0.79 -10.95
C ALA A 391 7.77 -1.26 -10.87
N VAL A 392 8.37 -1.15 -9.70
CA VAL A 392 9.69 -1.70 -9.42
C VAL A 392 9.55 -3.21 -9.23
N GLU A 393 10.21 -4.00 -10.06
CA GLU A 393 10.22 -5.44 -9.89
C GLU A 393 10.88 -5.80 -8.54
N PRO A 394 10.23 -6.58 -7.69
CA PRO A 394 10.78 -6.93 -6.39
C PRO A 394 11.93 -7.92 -6.53
N MET A 395 13.03 -7.65 -5.82
CA MET A 395 14.24 -8.46 -5.84
C MET A 395 14.68 -8.86 -4.42
N PRO A 396 15.37 -10.00 -4.26
CA PRO A 396 15.98 -10.37 -2.98
C PRO A 396 16.91 -9.25 -2.48
N GLY A 397 16.60 -8.67 -1.32
CA GLY A 397 17.28 -7.48 -0.80
C GLY A 397 16.63 -6.16 -1.16
N GLY A 398 15.59 -6.15 -2.02
CA GLY A 398 14.91 -4.94 -2.51
C GLY A 398 14.33 -4.03 -1.43
N TYR A 399 13.96 -4.56 -0.27
CA TYR A 399 13.54 -3.77 0.91
C TYR A 399 14.60 -2.76 1.37
N TYR A 400 15.85 -2.91 0.91
CA TYR A 400 16.96 -2.03 1.26
C TYR A 400 17.06 -0.81 0.34
N LEU A 401 16.36 -0.82 -0.83
CA LEU A 401 16.38 0.26 -1.82
C LEU A 401 15.89 1.57 -1.23
N GLU A 402 14.63 1.60 -0.82
CA GLU A 402 13.98 2.82 -0.33
C GLU A 402 14.77 3.46 0.81
N ARG A 403 15.16 2.66 1.79
CA ARG A 403 15.93 3.14 2.94
C ARG A 403 17.25 3.81 2.53
N ASN A 404 18.01 3.19 1.61
CA ASN A 404 19.32 3.70 1.24
C ASN A 404 19.24 4.84 0.25
N LEU A 405 18.28 4.84 -0.66
CA LEU A 405 18.04 6.00 -1.53
C LEU A 405 17.58 7.23 -0.72
N ASN A 406 16.72 7.03 0.28
CA ASN A 406 16.36 8.09 1.22
C ASN A 406 17.57 8.57 2.06
N ASN A 407 18.50 7.68 2.40
CA ASN A 407 19.74 8.07 3.08
C ASN A 407 20.70 8.83 2.15
N ALA A 408 20.80 8.43 0.87
CA ALA A 408 21.55 9.16 -0.15
C ALA A 408 20.99 10.59 -0.30
N PHE A 409 19.68 10.73 -0.43
CA PHE A 409 18.98 12.01 -0.48
C PHE A 409 19.31 12.88 0.74
N ARG A 410 19.19 12.32 1.95
CA ARG A 410 19.54 13.06 3.19
C ARG A 410 21.00 13.45 3.27
N SER A 411 21.89 12.62 2.73
CA SER A 411 23.33 12.92 2.70
C SER A 411 23.62 14.15 1.85
N VAL A 412 22.94 14.30 0.72
CA VAL A 412 23.04 15.47 -0.14
C VAL A 412 22.36 16.67 0.50
N VAL A 413 21.04 16.62 0.66
CA VAL A 413 20.22 17.78 1.00
C VAL A 413 20.44 18.32 2.41
N TYR A 414 20.78 17.47 3.40
CA TYR A 414 20.98 17.91 4.78
C TYR A 414 22.45 18.01 5.19
N LYS A 415 23.35 17.33 4.49
CA LYS A 415 24.78 17.28 4.88
C LYS A 415 25.71 17.87 3.82
N GLY A 416 25.18 18.28 2.65
CA GLY A 416 25.97 18.89 1.57
C GLY A 416 26.92 17.91 0.88
N ALA A 417 26.65 16.60 0.91
CA ALA A 417 27.45 15.63 0.17
C ALA A 417 27.24 15.80 -1.34
N SER A 418 28.28 15.46 -2.14
CA SER A 418 28.12 15.36 -3.59
C SER A 418 27.07 14.30 -3.94
N PRO A 419 26.11 14.56 -4.86
CA PRO A 419 25.19 13.55 -5.36
C PRO A 419 25.90 12.31 -5.90
N THR A 420 27.03 12.49 -6.57
CA THR A 420 27.85 11.40 -7.12
C THR A 420 28.39 10.51 -6.00
N ASP A 421 29.04 11.11 -4.99
CA ASP A 421 29.62 10.33 -3.88
C ASP A 421 28.52 9.60 -3.07
N ALA A 422 27.39 10.27 -2.83
CA ALA A 422 26.24 9.67 -2.16
C ALA A 422 25.72 8.47 -2.95
N MET A 423 25.55 8.58 -4.27
CA MET A 423 25.04 7.48 -5.07
C MET A 423 26.02 6.30 -5.14
N TYR A 424 27.33 6.54 -5.26
CA TYR A 424 28.33 5.46 -5.17
C TYR A 424 28.27 4.74 -3.81
N GLU A 425 28.28 5.50 -2.72
CA GLU A 425 28.25 4.94 -1.36
C GLU A 425 27.01 4.07 -1.12
N TYR A 426 25.83 4.61 -1.42
CA TYR A 426 24.57 3.93 -1.08
C TYR A 426 24.22 2.83 -2.09
N THR A 427 24.60 2.93 -3.36
CA THR A 427 24.50 1.84 -4.33
C THR A 427 25.35 0.64 -3.91
N TYR A 428 26.58 0.87 -3.46
CA TYR A 428 27.43 -0.18 -2.90
C TYR A 428 26.75 -0.90 -1.72
N LYS A 429 26.14 -0.17 -0.79
CA LYS A 429 25.41 -0.76 0.34
C LYS A 429 24.21 -1.59 -0.10
N ILE A 430 23.45 -1.11 -1.08
CA ILE A 430 22.31 -1.82 -1.66
C ILE A 430 22.79 -3.12 -2.32
N ASN A 431 23.79 -3.05 -3.18
CA ASN A 431 24.31 -4.19 -3.92
C ASN A 431 24.97 -5.24 -3.02
N SER A 432 25.59 -4.81 -1.91
CA SER A 432 26.09 -5.72 -0.88
C SER A 432 24.96 -6.51 -0.20
N GLU A 433 23.82 -5.88 0.08
CA GLU A 433 22.65 -6.57 0.65
C GLU A 433 21.99 -7.49 -0.40
N PHE A 434 21.94 -7.10 -1.67
CA PHE A 434 21.46 -7.96 -2.76
C PHE A 434 22.30 -9.24 -2.83
N THR A 435 23.64 -9.12 -2.87
CA THR A 435 24.55 -10.27 -2.88
C THR A 435 24.33 -11.17 -1.67
N LYS A 436 24.23 -10.58 -0.47
CA LYS A 436 23.98 -11.33 0.76
C LYS A 436 22.66 -12.11 0.72
N LYS A 437 21.57 -11.45 0.29
CA LYS A 437 20.25 -12.09 0.21
C LYS A 437 20.19 -13.15 -0.87
N ARG A 438 20.79 -12.91 -2.01
CA ARG A 438 20.88 -13.92 -3.07
C ARG A 438 21.61 -15.18 -2.59
N LYS A 439 22.72 -15.03 -1.87
CA LYS A 439 23.43 -16.16 -1.23
C LYS A 439 22.55 -16.88 -0.21
N GLU A 440 21.81 -16.14 0.64
CA GLU A 440 20.90 -16.72 1.65
C GLU A 440 19.83 -17.61 1.00
N PHE A 441 19.35 -17.25 -0.19
CA PHE A 441 18.34 -18.00 -0.93
C PHE A 441 18.92 -18.92 -2.02
N GLY A 442 20.24 -19.16 -2.04
CA GLY A 442 20.88 -20.06 -3.00
C GLY A 442 20.82 -19.59 -4.45
N LEU A 443 20.66 -18.29 -4.68
CA LEU A 443 20.59 -17.68 -6.01
C LEU A 443 21.99 -17.24 -6.46
N LYS A 444 22.22 -17.26 -7.78
CA LYS A 444 23.47 -16.77 -8.39
C LYS A 444 23.72 -15.31 -8.02
N THR A 445 24.99 -14.97 -7.80
CA THR A 445 25.48 -13.63 -7.52
C THR A 445 26.43 -13.15 -8.62
N MET A 446 26.85 -11.90 -8.57
CA MET A 446 27.89 -11.38 -9.48
C MET A 446 29.23 -12.07 -9.28
N GLU A 447 29.55 -12.54 -8.08
CA GLU A 447 30.77 -13.27 -7.78
C GLU A 447 30.84 -14.61 -8.52
N ASP A 448 29.70 -15.26 -8.74
CA ASP A 448 29.59 -16.53 -9.46
C ASP A 448 29.74 -16.38 -11.00
N LYS A 449 29.77 -15.13 -11.52
CA LYS A 449 30.00 -14.86 -12.95
C LYS A 449 31.48 -14.67 -13.30
N GLY A 450 32.33 -14.53 -12.29
CA GLY A 450 33.78 -14.35 -12.45
C GLY A 450 34.57 -15.67 -12.57
N GLU A 451 33.90 -16.83 -12.44
CA GLU A 451 34.42 -18.16 -12.72
C GLU A 451 33.92 -18.65 -14.08
#